data_35a9573dc19bc98c6d483b04c03ac368
#
_entry.id   35a9573dc19bc98c6d483b04c03ac368
#
_cell.length_a   1.000
_cell.length_b   1.000
_cell.length_c   1.000
_cell.angle_alpha   90.00
_cell.angle_beta   90.00
_cell.angle_gamma   90.00
#
_symmetry.space_group_name_H-M   'P 1'
#
loop_
_entity.id
_entity.type
_entity.pdbx_description
1 polymer ?
#
loop_
_entity_poly.entity_id
_entity_poly.type
_entity_poly.pdbx_seq_one_letter_code
_entity_poly.pdbx_strand_id
1 'polypeptide(L)'
;VLLDEPTAAPDLRHQEQVLELARRWARAGKAVLVELHDLNVAARYADRVVMLKEGRVVNDGAPAEVFTAETTRKVYGQEAHVLKHPDNRAPVVIPVGL
;
A
#
# COMPACT_ATOMS: atom_id res chain seq x y z
N VAL A 1 -1.84 -3.74 16.78
CA VAL A 1 -3.02 -2.90 16.42
C VAL A 1 -3.45 -3.25 15.00
N LEU A 2 -4.70 -3.58 14.83
CA LEU A 2 -5.29 -3.89 13.54
C LEU A 2 -6.22 -2.74 13.12
N LEU A 3 -5.96 -2.18 11.94
CA LEU A 3 -6.78 -1.14 11.34
C LEU A 3 -7.36 -1.66 10.02
N ASP A 4 -8.68 -1.70 9.92
CA ASP A 4 -9.38 -2.18 8.75
C ASP A 4 -9.94 -0.99 7.97
N GLU A 5 -9.43 -0.79 6.74
CA GLU A 5 -9.89 0.26 5.84
C GLU A 5 -9.95 1.66 6.46
N PRO A 6 -8.89 2.12 7.18
CA PRO A 6 -8.97 3.42 7.83
C PRO A 6 -9.03 4.58 6.83
N THR A 7 -8.77 4.32 5.55
CA THR A 7 -8.80 5.31 4.49
C THR A 7 -10.09 5.31 3.68
N ALA A 8 -11.12 4.61 4.14
CA ALA A 8 -12.42 4.56 3.45
C ALA A 8 -13.15 5.91 3.48
N ALA A 9 -12.81 6.80 4.42
CA ALA A 9 -13.37 8.14 4.47
C ALA A 9 -12.88 8.97 3.28
N PRO A 10 -13.72 9.82 2.67
CA PRO A 10 -13.35 10.59 1.49
C PRO A 10 -12.36 11.75 1.75
N ASP A 11 -12.12 12.11 3.00
CA ASP A 11 -11.23 13.21 3.36
C ASP A 11 -9.76 12.75 3.33
N LEU A 12 -9.00 13.25 2.36
CA LEU A 12 -7.58 12.93 2.21
C LEU A 12 -6.74 13.34 3.41
N ARG A 13 -7.06 14.47 4.02
CA ARG A 13 -6.34 14.93 5.22
C ARG A 13 -6.55 13.96 6.38
N HIS A 14 -7.76 13.48 6.55
CA HIS A 14 -8.07 12.51 7.59
C HIS A 14 -7.32 11.20 7.36
N GLN A 15 -7.27 10.74 6.10
CA GLN A 15 -6.51 9.54 5.74
C GLN A 15 -5.03 9.69 6.11
N GLU A 16 -4.41 10.82 5.77
CA GLU A 16 -3.01 11.07 6.10
C GLU A 16 -2.78 11.10 7.60
N GLN A 17 -3.67 11.72 8.36
CA GLN A 17 -3.56 11.78 9.82
C GLN A 17 -3.60 10.39 10.44
N VAL A 18 -4.52 9.54 10.01
CA VAL A 18 -4.65 8.18 10.54
C VAL A 18 -3.41 7.35 10.23
N LEU A 19 -2.93 7.42 9.01
CA LEU A 19 -1.77 6.62 8.59
C LEU A 19 -0.46 7.12 9.21
N GLU A 20 -0.30 8.43 9.39
CA GLU A 20 0.82 8.99 10.12
C GLU A 20 0.83 8.54 11.59
N LEU A 21 -0.33 8.49 12.21
CA LEU A 21 -0.46 8.00 13.58
C LEU A 21 -0.08 6.52 13.66
N ALA A 22 -0.57 5.71 12.74
CA ALA A 22 -0.24 4.29 12.66
C ALA A 22 1.27 4.09 12.52
N ARG A 23 1.92 4.89 11.69
CA ARG A 23 3.36 4.83 11.47
C ARG A 23 4.15 5.19 12.73
N ARG A 24 3.69 6.20 13.47
CA ARG A 24 4.31 6.57 14.75
C ARG A 24 4.21 5.43 15.76
N TRP A 25 3.07 4.77 15.85
CA TRP A 25 2.90 3.62 16.73
C TRP A 25 3.84 2.49 16.36
N ALA A 26 3.98 2.19 15.08
CA ALA A 26 4.89 1.15 14.60
C ALA A 26 6.34 1.47 14.95
N ARG A 27 6.75 2.72 14.79
CA ARG A 27 8.10 3.17 15.13
C ARG A 27 8.37 3.24 16.63
N ALA A 28 7.31 3.34 17.43
CA ALA A 28 7.42 3.26 18.88
C ALA A 28 7.48 1.83 19.41
N GLY A 29 7.58 0.84 18.53
CA GLY A 29 7.71 -0.56 18.89
C GLY A 29 6.42 -1.36 18.92
N LYS A 30 5.30 -0.78 18.50
CA LYS A 30 4.03 -1.49 18.42
C LYS A 30 3.90 -2.18 17.07
N ALA A 31 3.32 -3.38 17.07
CA ALA A 31 2.97 -4.04 15.82
C ALA A 31 1.67 -3.42 15.30
N VAL A 32 1.71 -2.89 14.08
CA VAL A 32 0.54 -2.28 13.44
C VAL A 32 0.29 -2.96 12.11
N LEU A 33 -0.91 -3.50 11.94
CA LEU A 33 -1.37 -4.10 10.69
C LEU A 33 -2.52 -3.24 10.15
N VAL A 34 -2.38 -2.79 8.91
CA VAL A 34 -3.39 -1.96 8.26
C VAL A 34 -3.85 -2.65 6.98
N GLU A 35 -5.15 -2.85 6.84
CA GLU A 35 -5.72 -3.36 5.59
C GLU A 35 -6.11 -2.19 4.70
N LEU A 36 -5.58 -2.15 3.48
CA LEU A 36 -5.80 -1.07 2.53
C LEU A 36 -6.10 -1.64 1.14
N HIS A 37 -6.99 -0.98 0.42
CA HIS A 37 -7.30 -1.32 -0.98
C HIS A 37 -6.59 -0.39 -1.97
N ASP A 38 -6.15 0.77 -1.53
CA ASP A 38 -5.41 1.71 -2.36
C ASP A 38 -3.92 1.36 -2.33
N LEU A 39 -3.41 0.89 -3.47
CA LEU A 39 -2.02 0.46 -3.61
C LEU A 39 -1.02 1.60 -3.38
N ASN A 40 -1.35 2.79 -3.85
CA ASN A 40 -0.44 3.93 -3.74
C ASN A 40 -0.33 4.43 -2.30
N VAL A 41 -1.44 4.38 -1.56
CA VAL A 41 -1.44 4.70 -0.13
C VAL A 41 -0.62 3.67 0.64
N ALA A 42 -0.82 2.39 0.37
CA ALA A 42 -0.03 1.33 1.00
C ALA A 42 1.45 1.49 0.71
N ALA A 43 1.81 1.77 -0.55
CA ALA A 43 3.20 1.96 -0.95
C ALA A 43 3.87 3.12 -0.22
N ARG A 44 3.12 4.17 0.06
CA ARG A 44 3.66 5.37 0.72
C ARG A 44 3.92 5.18 2.21
N TYR A 45 3.05 4.47 2.90
CA TYR A 45 3.09 4.40 4.37
C TYR A 45 3.61 3.07 4.92
N ALA A 46 3.52 1.98 4.19
CA ALA A 46 3.90 0.67 4.70
C ALA A 46 5.41 0.46 4.69
N ASP A 47 5.92 -0.20 5.72
CA ASP A 47 7.29 -0.69 5.75
C ASP A 47 7.37 -2.07 5.10
N ARG A 48 6.32 -2.85 5.24
CA ARG A 48 6.19 -4.18 4.67
C ARG A 48 4.77 -4.35 4.14
N VAL A 49 4.66 -4.92 2.96
CA VAL A 49 3.37 -5.16 2.29
C VAL A 49 3.20 -6.66 2.10
N VAL A 50 2.02 -7.15 2.47
CA VAL A 50 1.60 -8.52 2.17
C VAL A 50 0.42 -8.41 1.22
N MET A 51 0.56 -8.96 0.03
CA MET A 51 -0.47 -8.90 -1.00
C MET A 51 -1.22 -10.22 -1.06
N LEU A 52 -2.53 -10.15 -0.94
CA LEU A 52 -3.40 -11.32 -0.91
C LEU A 52 -4.28 -11.41 -2.14
N LYS A 53 -4.50 -12.63 -2.61
CA LYS A 53 -5.49 -12.92 -3.64
C LYS A 53 -6.15 -14.25 -3.30
N GLU A 54 -7.47 -14.26 -3.25
CA GLU A 54 -8.26 -15.46 -2.96
C GLU A 54 -7.80 -16.18 -1.69
N GLY A 55 -7.50 -15.40 -0.65
CA GLY A 55 -7.08 -15.93 0.65
C GLY A 55 -5.64 -16.43 0.71
N ARG A 56 -4.86 -16.21 -0.35
CA ARG A 56 -3.47 -16.66 -0.40
C ARG A 56 -2.51 -15.49 -0.54
N VAL A 57 -1.34 -15.62 0.07
CA VAL A 57 -0.26 -14.65 -0.07
C VAL A 57 0.35 -14.80 -1.46
N VAL A 58 0.26 -13.74 -2.26
CA VAL A 58 0.85 -13.70 -3.60
C VAL A 58 2.24 -13.11 -3.57
N ASN A 59 2.44 -12.10 -2.72
CA ASN A 59 3.73 -11.46 -2.58
C ASN A 59 3.86 -10.85 -1.18
N ASP A 60 5.10 -10.68 -0.72
CA ASP A 60 5.41 -10.19 0.62
C ASP A 60 6.80 -9.54 0.58
N GLY A 61 6.92 -8.34 1.08
CA GLY A 61 8.20 -7.63 1.13
C GLY A 61 8.04 -6.14 1.27
N ALA A 62 9.12 -5.41 0.98
CA ALA A 62 9.09 -3.96 0.96
C ALA A 62 8.21 -3.47 -0.20
N PRO A 63 7.62 -2.27 -0.11
CA PRO A 63 6.75 -1.77 -1.17
C PRO A 63 7.36 -1.82 -2.57
N ALA A 64 8.63 -1.44 -2.71
CA ALA A 64 9.29 -1.46 -4.01
C ALA A 64 9.47 -2.86 -4.59
N GLU A 65 9.56 -3.86 -3.73
CA GLU A 65 9.66 -5.26 -4.15
C GLU A 65 8.30 -5.86 -4.52
N VAL A 66 7.25 -5.42 -3.86
CA VAL A 66 5.90 -5.98 -4.02
C VAL A 66 5.14 -5.30 -5.15
N PHE A 67 5.19 -3.96 -5.23
CA PHE A 67 4.44 -3.20 -6.23
C PHE A 67 5.20 -3.07 -7.54
N THR A 68 5.29 -4.16 -8.27
CA THR A 68 5.84 -4.18 -9.63
C THR A 68 4.72 -4.30 -10.65
N ALA A 69 4.98 -3.96 -11.91
CA ALA A 69 4.01 -4.11 -12.98
C ALA A 69 3.56 -5.57 -13.13
N GLU A 70 4.49 -6.50 -12.98
CA GLU A 70 4.20 -7.93 -13.05
C GLU A 70 3.26 -8.38 -11.93
N THR A 71 3.52 -8.00 -10.70
CA THR A 71 2.68 -8.35 -9.56
C THR A 71 1.29 -7.74 -9.69
N THR A 72 1.21 -6.49 -10.11
CA THR A 72 -0.08 -5.80 -10.31
C THR A 72 -0.92 -6.52 -11.35
N ARG A 73 -0.32 -6.91 -12.48
CA ARG A 73 -1.02 -7.67 -13.50
C ARG A 73 -1.49 -9.03 -12.98
N LYS A 74 -0.66 -9.70 -12.22
CA LYS A 74 -0.93 -11.03 -11.67
C LYS A 74 -2.10 -11.02 -10.68
N VAL A 75 -2.15 -10.01 -9.82
CA VAL A 75 -3.17 -9.91 -8.77
C VAL A 75 -4.47 -9.30 -9.29
N TYR A 76 -4.38 -8.23 -10.07
CA TYR A 76 -5.54 -7.46 -10.51
C TYR A 76 -5.96 -7.73 -11.94
N GLY A 77 -5.17 -8.49 -12.71
CA GLY A 77 -5.48 -8.78 -14.10
C GLY A 77 -5.40 -7.57 -15.01
N GLN A 78 -4.73 -6.50 -14.58
CA GLN A 78 -4.66 -5.25 -15.31
C GLN A 78 -3.21 -4.80 -15.44
N GLU A 79 -2.82 -4.35 -16.62
CA GLU A 79 -1.49 -3.79 -16.83
C GLU A 79 -1.37 -2.42 -16.19
N ALA A 80 -0.20 -2.15 -15.64
CA ALA A 80 0.09 -0.89 -14.97
C ALA A 80 1.55 -0.50 -15.19
N HIS A 81 1.80 0.81 -15.16
CA HIS A 81 3.15 1.34 -15.03
C HIS A 81 3.44 1.56 -13.56
N VAL A 82 4.65 1.27 -13.14
CA VAL A 82 5.11 1.54 -11.78
C VAL A 82 6.23 2.56 -11.86
N LEU A 83 5.97 3.73 -11.30
CA LEU A 83 6.91 4.85 -11.27
C LEU A 83 7.39 5.07 -9.84
N LYS A 84 8.44 5.88 -9.69
CA LYS A 84 8.90 6.30 -8.36
C LYS A 84 8.33 7.67 -8.03
N HIS A 85 7.80 7.81 -6.83
CA HIS A 85 7.33 9.11 -6.36
C HIS A 85 8.52 10.08 -6.27
N PRO A 86 8.38 11.32 -6.76
CA PRO A 86 9.51 12.26 -6.80
C PRO A 86 10.06 12.65 -5.42
N ASP A 87 9.22 12.66 -4.39
CA ASP A 87 9.63 13.10 -3.06
C ASP A 87 10.15 11.96 -2.17
N ASN A 88 9.46 10.83 -2.15
CA ASN A 88 9.75 9.74 -1.21
C ASN A 88 10.22 8.45 -1.87
N ARG A 89 10.29 8.42 -3.19
CA ARG A 89 10.68 7.26 -4.01
C ARG A 89 9.81 6.01 -3.82
N ALA A 90 8.67 6.17 -3.19
CA ALA A 90 7.71 5.07 -3.08
C ALA A 90 7.18 4.69 -4.47
N PRO A 91 6.87 3.42 -4.71
CA PRO A 91 6.27 3.03 -5.99
C PRO A 91 4.90 3.67 -6.16
N VAL A 92 4.62 4.16 -7.36
CA VAL A 92 3.33 4.71 -7.75
C VAL A 92 2.78 3.86 -8.89
N VAL A 93 1.64 3.23 -8.67
CA VAL A 93 1.02 2.33 -9.64
C VAL A 93 0.00 3.12 -10.47
N ILE A 94 0.20 3.14 -11.77
CA ILE A 94 -0.66 3.87 -12.72
C ILE A 94 -1.26 2.85 -13.68
N PRO A 95 -2.58 2.61 -13.65
CA PRO A 95 -3.22 1.68 -14.58
C PRO A 95 -3.05 2.13 -16.03
N VAL A 96 -2.88 1.15 -16.93
CA VAL A 96 -2.76 1.37 -18.36
C VAL A 96 -4.11 1.14 -19.02
N GLY A 97 -4.44 1.95 -20.01
CA GLY A 97 -5.62 1.71 -20.84
C GLY A 97 -6.95 2.19 -20.26
N LEU A 98 -6.91 3.11 -19.33
CA LEU A 98 -8.13 3.74 -18.83
C LEU A 98 -8.57 4.94 -19.67
#